data_446638824925254251973ec346b0f0de
#
_entry.id   446638824925254251973ec346b0f0de
#
_cell.length_a   1.000
_cell.length_b   1.000
_cell.length_c   1.000
_cell.angle_alpha   90.00
_cell.angle_beta   90.00
_cell.angle_gamma   90.00
#
_symmetry.space_group_name_H-M   'P 1'
#
loop_
_entity.id
_entity.type
_entity.pdbx_description
1 polymer ?
#
loop_
_entity_poly.entity_id
_entity_poly.type
_entity_poly.pdbx_seq_one_letter_code
_entity_poly.pdbx_strand_id
1 'polypeptide(L)'
;MKSADESMFDAAYYERFYFNKKTSVVDPAHVERLGAFVCSYLQFVRVPVRRVLDVGCGIGLWRDVIQRHYPHAQFHGVEYSEYLCSRFGWERGSVVDYKAKAPFDLVICQGVLPYLAESDLKVALRNLGQLSSGALYMEAVTREDWDQEILDETLTDPRLFKHPAALYRSGLSNRFTELGGGVWLSRQSDLPMFALEHVDSRSAKP
;
A
#
# COMPACT_ATOMS: atom_id res chain seq x y z
N MET A 1 13.86 13.80 11.50
CA MET A 1 14.51 13.11 10.36
C MET A 1 13.74 13.47 9.09
N LYS A 2 14.41 13.49 7.94
CA LYS A 2 13.75 13.68 6.63
C LYS A 2 13.28 12.33 6.11
N SER A 3 12.25 12.32 5.25
CA SER A 3 11.83 11.13 4.50
C SER A 3 12.98 10.55 3.70
N ALA A 4 12.87 9.26 3.33
CA ALA A 4 13.88 8.60 2.51
C ALA A 4 14.06 9.37 1.19
N ASP A 5 15.31 9.60 0.84
CA ASP A 5 15.69 10.19 -0.44
C ASP A 5 15.70 9.12 -1.53
N GLU A 6 15.42 9.51 -2.76
CA GLU A 6 15.37 8.59 -3.92
C GLU A 6 16.67 7.81 -4.11
N SER A 7 17.82 8.43 -3.84
CA SER A 7 19.14 7.80 -3.96
C SER A 7 19.33 6.58 -3.05
N MET A 8 18.47 6.42 -2.03
CA MET A 8 18.46 5.26 -1.15
C MET A 8 17.88 3.99 -1.81
N PHE A 9 17.13 4.14 -2.90
CA PHE A 9 16.44 3.07 -3.62
C PHE A 9 17.16 2.75 -4.94
N ASP A 10 18.47 2.51 -4.84
CA ASP A 10 19.34 2.17 -5.94
C ASP A 10 19.40 0.66 -6.25
N ALA A 11 20.25 0.28 -7.20
CA ALA A 11 20.48 -1.11 -7.56
C ALA A 11 20.95 -1.98 -6.37
N ALA A 12 21.78 -1.43 -5.47
CA ALA A 12 22.30 -2.19 -4.32
C ALA A 12 21.20 -2.46 -3.29
N TYR A 13 20.30 -1.49 -3.09
CA TYR A 13 19.11 -1.66 -2.27
C TYR A 13 18.23 -2.81 -2.79
N TYR A 14 17.88 -2.79 -4.10
CA TYR A 14 17.01 -3.83 -4.67
C TYR A 14 17.69 -5.19 -4.75
N GLU A 15 19.00 -5.24 -5.00
CA GLU A 15 19.74 -6.49 -4.91
C GLU A 15 19.61 -7.12 -3.52
N ARG A 16 19.83 -6.33 -2.46
CA ARG A 16 19.72 -6.81 -1.07
C ARG A 16 18.33 -7.27 -0.70
N PHE A 17 17.31 -6.43 -0.93
CA PHE A 17 15.99 -6.65 -0.36
C PHE A 17 15.01 -7.39 -1.29
N TYR A 18 15.33 -7.52 -2.60
CA TYR A 18 14.40 -8.08 -3.58
C TYR A 18 14.98 -9.22 -4.42
N PHE A 19 16.24 -9.13 -4.86
CA PHE A 19 16.80 -10.06 -5.83
C PHE A 19 17.68 -11.14 -5.21
N ASN A 20 18.37 -10.86 -4.13
CA ASN A 20 19.20 -11.84 -3.45
C ASN A 20 18.36 -12.76 -2.58
N LYS A 21 18.21 -14.03 -2.98
CA LYS A 21 17.40 -15.03 -2.28
C LYS A 21 17.74 -15.26 -0.80
N LYS A 22 18.95 -14.88 -0.36
CA LYS A 22 19.38 -15.04 1.05
C LYS A 22 18.97 -13.88 1.94
N THR A 23 18.72 -12.71 1.38
CA THR A 23 18.44 -11.47 2.11
C THR A 23 17.14 -10.81 1.69
N SER A 24 16.46 -11.36 0.66
CA SER A 24 15.19 -10.82 0.18
C SER A 24 14.11 -10.90 1.25
N VAL A 25 13.45 -9.78 1.47
CA VAL A 25 12.24 -9.67 2.32
C VAL A 25 10.96 -9.95 1.54
N VAL A 26 11.09 -10.08 0.22
CA VAL A 26 9.95 -10.28 -0.68
C VAL A 26 9.81 -11.75 -1.03
N ASP A 27 8.66 -12.34 -0.67
CA ASP A 27 8.23 -13.66 -1.13
C ASP A 27 7.12 -13.48 -2.18
N PRO A 28 7.36 -13.76 -3.47
CA PRO A 28 6.32 -13.67 -4.49
C PRO A 28 5.10 -14.54 -4.21
N ALA A 29 5.29 -15.72 -3.58
CA ALA A 29 4.18 -16.59 -3.20
C ALA A 29 3.34 -15.99 -2.07
N HIS A 30 3.96 -15.21 -1.18
CA HIS A 30 3.22 -14.44 -0.17
C HIS A 30 2.37 -13.35 -0.83
N VAL A 31 2.94 -12.56 -1.74
CA VAL A 31 2.21 -11.50 -2.46
C VAL A 31 1.07 -12.10 -3.30
N GLU A 32 1.27 -13.26 -3.87
CA GLU A 32 0.22 -14.00 -4.59
C GLU A 32 -0.96 -14.35 -3.67
N ARG A 33 -0.70 -14.93 -2.50
CA ARG A 33 -1.75 -15.28 -1.51
C ARG A 33 -2.46 -14.03 -0.98
N LEU A 34 -1.69 -13.00 -0.66
CA LEU A 34 -2.20 -11.72 -0.19
C LEU A 34 -3.10 -11.06 -1.25
N GLY A 35 -2.62 -11.02 -2.48
CA GLY A 35 -3.39 -10.45 -3.59
C GLY A 35 -4.67 -11.23 -3.89
N ALA A 36 -4.62 -12.57 -3.83
CA ALA A 36 -5.83 -13.40 -3.95
C ALA A 36 -6.84 -13.09 -2.83
N PHE A 37 -6.38 -12.91 -1.58
CA PHE A 37 -7.24 -12.49 -0.47
C PHE A 37 -7.87 -11.13 -0.75
N VAL A 38 -7.08 -10.11 -1.07
CA VAL A 38 -7.55 -8.74 -1.31
C VAL A 38 -8.56 -8.73 -2.47
N CYS A 39 -8.20 -9.32 -3.61
CA CYS A 39 -9.06 -9.33 -4.79
C CYS A 39 -10.36 -10.09 -4.55
N SER A 40 -10.31 -11.27 -3.90
CA SER A 40 -11.51 -12.05 -3.59
C SER A 40 -12.42 -11.32 -2.60
N TYR A 41 -11.84 -10.62 -1.62
CA TYR A 41 -12.61 -9.84 -0.68
C TYR A 41 -13.31 -8.66 -1.37
N LEU A 42 -12.60 -7.92 -2.23
CA LEU A 42 -13.19 -6.84 -3.02
C LEU A 42 -14.30 -7.33 -3.95
N GLN A 43 -14.14 -8.52 -4.55
CA GLN A 43 -15.20 -9.17 -5.35
C GLN A 43 -16.41 -9.53 -4.49
N PHE A 44 -16.18 -10.08 -3.28
CA PHE A 44 -17.25 -10.42 -2.35
C PHE A 44 -18.06 -9.19 -1.95
N VAL A 45 -17.40 -8.09 -1.58
CA VAL A 45 -18.07 -6.81 -1.25
C VAL A 45 -18.47 -5.99 -2.48
N ARG A 46 -18.30 -6.55 -3.69
CA ARG A 46 -18.74 -6.01 -4.98
C ARG A 46 -18.15 -4.67 -5.37
N VAL A 47 -16.90 -4.40 -4.98
CA VAL A 47 -16.17 -3.22 -5.47
C VAL A 47 -15.90 -3.40 -6.97
N PRO A 48 -16.39 -2.51 -7.84
CA PRO A 48 -16.07 -2.58 -9.26
C PRO A 48 -14.62 -2.11 -9.48
N VAL A 49 -13.74 -3.00 -9.96
CA VAL A 49 -12.33 -2.70 -10.21
C VAL A 49 -12.06 -2.70 -11.71
N ARG A 50 -11.90 -1.50 -12.28
CA ARG A 50 -11.56 -1.26 -13.70
C ARG A 50 -10.23 -0.55 -13.86
N ARG A 51 -9.84 0.25 -12.88
CA ARG A 51 -8.59 1.01 -12.86
C ARG A 51 -7.89 0.77 -11.54
N VAL A 52 -6.65 0.29 -11.61
CA VAL A 52 -5.82 -0.01 -10.45
C VAL A 52 -4.57 0.85 -10.48
N LEU A 53 -4.24 1.48 -9.36
CA LEU A 53 -2.97 2.14 -9.12
C LEU A 53 -2.18 1.34 -8.09
N ASP A 54 -0.94 1.02 -8.41
CA ASP A 54 0.05 0.48 -7.47
C ASP A 54 1.12 1.56 -7.25
N VAL A 55 1.09 2.18 -6.08
CA VAL A 55 1.98 3.29 -5.71
C VAL A 55 3.14 2.76 -4.86
N GLY A 56 4.37 2.93 -5.38
CA GLY A 56 5.55 2.24 -4.90
C GLY A 56 5.54 0.78 -5.36
N CYS A 57 5.23 0.57 -6.64
CA CYS A 57 4.96 -0.75 -7.21
C CYS A 57 6.19 -1.68 -7.26
N GLY A 58 7.38 -1.17 -6.94
CA GLY A 58 8.61 -1.94 -6.83
C GLY A 58 8.89 -2.75 -8.10
N ILE A 59 9.06 -4.03 -7.96
CA ILE A 59 9.31 -4.95 -9.08
C ILE A 59 8.03 -5.43 -9.79
N GLY A 60 6.86 -4.92 -9.40
CA GLY A 60 5.60 -5.13 -10.11
C GLY A 60 4.86 -6.42 -9.77
N LEU A 61 5.02 -6.97 -8.57
CA LEU A 61 4.39 -8.23 -8.17
C LEU A 61 2.86 -8.18 -8.21
N TRP A 62 2.28 -7.04 -7.89
CA TRP A 62 0.82 -6.87 -7.92
C TRP A 62 0.24 -6.86 -9.32
N ARG A 63 1.02 -6.50 -10.35
CA ARG A 63 0.50 -6.46 -11.73
C ARG A 63 -0.05 -7.80 -12.18
N ASP A 64 0.69 -8.89 -11.96
CA ASP A 64 0.28 -10.21 -12.40
C ASP A 64 -0.90 -10.75 -11.59
N VAL A 65 -0.97 -10.43 -10.30
CA VAL A 65 -2.13 -10.73 -9.44
C VAL A 65 -3.37 -10.02 -9.96
N ILE A 66 -3.28 -8.71 -10.20
CA ILE A 66 -4.40 -7.92 -10.70
C ILE A 66 -4.88 -8.44 -12.06
N GLN A 67 -3.98 -8.78 -12.99
CA GLN A 67 -4.36 -9.32 -14.30
C GLN A 67 -5.13 -10.63 -14.20
N ARG A 68 -4.80 -11.49 -13.23
CA ARG A 68 -5.53 -12.76 -13.02
C ARG A 68 -6.94 -12.56 -12.46
N HIS A 69 -7.09 -11.68 -11.49
CA HIS A 69 -8.36 -11.45 -10.79
C HIS A 69 -9.28 -10.46 -11.51
N TYR A 70 -8.69 -9.51 -12.24
CA TYR A 70 -9.37 -8.45 -12.99
C TYR A 70 -8.76 -8.29 -14.39
N PRO A 71 -8.96 -9.26 -15.30
CA PRO A 71 -8.27 -9.31 -16.59
C PRO A 71 -8.54 -8.12 -17.52
N HIS A 72 -9.61 -7.36 -17.24
CA HIS A 72 -9.97 -6.16 -18.01
C HIS A 72 -9.61 -4.86 -17.30
N ALA A 73 -9.02 -4.92 -16.12
CA ALA A 73 -8.59 -3.71 -15.39
C ALA A 73 -7.34 -3.09 -16.01
N GLN A 74 -7.31 -1.77 -16.06
CA GLN A 74 -6.13 -1.02 -16.43
C GLN A 74 -5.23 -0.88 -15.19
N PHE A 75 -4.03 -1.44 -15.24
CA PHE A 75 -3.04 -1.36 -14.19
C PHE A 75 -2.07 -0.21 -14.45
N HIS A 76 -1.86 0.65 -13.45
CA HIS A 76 -0.88 1.74 -13.45
C HIS A 76 0.10 1.53 -12.30
N GLY A 77 1.37 1.31 -12.64
CA GLY A 77 2.47 1.25 -11.67
C GLY A 77 3.15 2.60 -11.57
N VAL A 78 3.26 3.13 -10.36
CA VAL A 78 4.01 4.36 -10.04
C VAL A 78 5.11 4.00 -9.06
N GLU A 79 6.33 4.43 -9.35
CA GLU A 79 7.51 4.09 -8.55
C GLU A 79 8.37 5.33 -8.29
N TYR A 80 8.95 5.39 -7.11
CA TYR A 80 9.83 6.50 -6.73
C TYR A 80 11.27 6.30 -7.19
N SER A 81 11.75 5.04 -7.24
CA SER A 81 13.10 4.68 -7.66
C SER A 81 13.31 4.87 -9.16
N GLU A 82 14.25 5.74 -9.54
CA GLU A 82 14.67 5.90 -10.93
C GLU A 82 15.21 4.59 -11.51
N TYR A 83 15.93 3.81 -10.69
CA TYR A 83 16.46 2.51 -11.11
C TYR A 83 15.35 1.55 -11.55
N LEU A 84 14.27 1.43 -10.78
CA LEU A 84 13.14 0.56 -11.16
C LEU A 84 12.29 1.15 -12.29
N CYS A 85 12.08 2.46 -12.30
CA CYS A 85 11.39 3.11 -13.41
C CYS A 85 12.09 2.83 -14.74
N SER A 86 13.41 2.99 -14.77
CA SER A 86 14.23 2.69 -15.98
C SER A 86 14.19 1.21 -16.35
N ARG A 87 14.20 0.30 -15.36
CA ARG A 87 14.24 -1.14 -15.58
C ARG A 87 12.93 -1.76 -16.03
N PHE A 88 11.80 -1.28 -15.49
CA PHE A 88 10.48 -1.88 -15.71
C PHE A 88 9.51 -0.97 -16.48
N GLY A 89 9.91 0.24 -16.81
CA GLY A 89 9.07 1.19 -17.55
C GLY A 89 7.94 1.80 -16.71
N TRP A 90 8.13 1.90 -15.38
CA TRP A 90 7.14 2.50 -14.50
C TRP A 90 7.08 4.02 -14.67
N GLU A 91 5.89 4.59 -14.40
CA GLU A 91 5.76 6.03 -14.26
C GLU A 91 6.47 6.48 -12.97
N ARG A 92 7.33 7.51 -13.09
CA ARG A 92 8.03 8.05 -11.93
C ARG A 92 7.12 8.94 -11.11
N GLY A 93 7.02 8.69 -9.81
CA GLY A 93 6.22 9.50 -8.89
C GLY A 93 6.31 9.06 -7.44
N SER A 94 5.89 9.92 -6.54
CA SER A 94 5.84 9.68 -5.10
C SER A 94 4.40 9.63 -4.60
N VAL A 95 4.13 8.77 -3.63
CA VAL A 95 2.83 8.74 -2.94
C VAL A 95 2.46 10.10 -2.31
N VAL A 96 3.46 10.95 -2.06
CA VAL A 96 3.28 12.27 -1.44
C VAL A 96 2.62 13.26 -2.39
N ASP A 97 3.00 13.25 -3.68
CA ASP A 97 2.65 14.30 -4.64
C ASP A 97 2.08 13.80 -5.98
N TYR A 98 2.09 12.49 -6.23
CA TYR A 98 1.52 11.92 -7.45
C TYR A 98 0.08 12.38 -7.68
N LYS A 99 -0.24 12.78 -8.90
CA LYS A 99 -1.57 13.24 -9.31
C LYS A 99 -2.06 12.46 -10.52
N ALA A 100 -3.30 12.03 -10.46
CA ALA A 100 -3.99 11.38 -11.57
C ALA A 100 -5.12 12.28 -12.11
N LYS A 101 -5.44 12.11 -13.40
CA LYS A 101 -6.55 12.83 -14.04
C LYS A 101 -7.92 12.43 -13.49
N ALA A 102 -8.04 11.20 -13.00
CA ALA A 102 -9.23 10.66 -12.37
C ALA A 102 -8.82 9.63 -11.31
N PRO A 103 -9.61 9.45 -10.24
CA PRO A 103 -9.31 8.47 -9.19
C PRO A 103 -9.35 7.03 -9.73
N PHE A 104 -8.78 6.11 -8.97
CA PHE A 104 -8.73 4.69 -9.25
C PHE A 104 -9.76 3.93 -8.41
N ASP A 105 -10.25 2.81 -8.93
CA ASP A 105 -11.20 1.95 -8.23
C ASP A 105 -10.50 1.15 -7.11
N LEU A 106 -9.24 0.80 -7.33
CA LEU A 106 -8.35 0.20 -6.33
C LEU A 106 -7.00 0.92 -6.34
N VAL A 107 -6.58 1.35 -5.16
CA VAL A 107 -5.21 1.83 -4.93
C VAL A 107 -4.49 0.81 -4.04
N ILE A 108 -3.26 0.47 -4.40
CA ILE A 108 -2.36 -0.38 -3.63
C ILE A 108 -1.20 0.47 -3.15
N CYS A 109 -0.84 0.37 -1.86
CA CYS A 109 0.29 1.04 -1.26
C CYS A 109 0.90 0.11 -0.20
N GLN A 110 1.80 -0.77 -0.64
CA GLN A 110 2.42 -1.78 0.21
C GLN A 110 3.87 -1.44 0.53
N GLY A 111 4.22 -1.36 1.81
CA GLY A 111 5.61 -1.19 2.27
C GLY A 111 6.24 0.19 1.97
N VAL A 112 5.47 1.20 1.58
CA VAL A 112 5.97 2.52 1.14
C VAL A 112 5.98 3.54 2.28
N LEU A 113 4.87 3.62 3.00
CA LEU A 113 4.62 4.70 3.96
C LEU A 113 5.60 4.75 5.13
N PRO A 114 6.18 3.64 5.62
CA PRO A 114 7.18 3.69 6.69
C PRO A 114 8.49 4.42 6.32
N TYR A 115 8.75 4.67 5.03
CA TYR A 115 9.91 5.46 4.59
C TYR A 115 9.69 6.98 4.70
N LEU A 116 8.48 7.42 5.02
CA LEU A 116 8.13 8.84 5.07
C LEU A 116 8.25 9.39 6.48
N ALA A 117 8.83 10.57 6.64
CA ALA A 117 8.71 11.34 7.88
C ALA A 117 7.24 11.68 8.15
N GLU A 118 6.86 11.92 9.40
CA GLU A 118 5.45 12.11 9.80
C GLU A 118 4.73 13.22 9.02
N SER A 119 5.42 14.32 8.69
CA SER A 119 4.86 15.39 7.86
C SER A 119 4.42 14.90 6.49
N ASP A 120 5.31 14.14 5.83
CA ASP A 120 5.08 13.62 4.48
C ASP A 120 4.10 12.44 4.50
N LEU A 121 4.13 11.61 5.55
CA LEU A 121 3.13 10.57 5.77
C LEU A 121 1.71 11.16 5.84
N LYS A 122 1.51 12.24 6.58
CA LYS A 122 0.20 12.91 6.64
C LYS A 122 -0.26 13.45 5.28
N VAL A 123 0.68 13.91 4.45
CA VAL A 123 0.38 14.33 3.07
C VAL A 123 0.03 13.12 2.21
N ALA A 124 0.82 12.04 2.29
CA ALA A 124 0.61 10.81 1.53
C ALA A 124 -0.75 10.17 1.84
N LEU A 125 -1.14 10.08 3.12
CA LEU A 125 -2.45 9.53 3.52
C LEU A 125 -3.62 10.34 2.93
N ARG A 126 -3.52 11.68 2.92
CA ARG A 126 -4.51 12.52 2.25
C ARG A 126 -4.52 12.31 0.74
N ASN A 127 -3.35 12.15 0.12
CA ASN A 127 -3.23 11.92 -1.31
C ASN A 127 -3.82 10.57 -1.73
N LEU A 128 -3.55 9.49 -0.97
CA LEU A 128 -4.18 8.19 -1.18
C LEU A 128 -5.71 8.29 -1.16
N GLY A 129 -6.27 9.11 -0.25
CA GLY A 129 -7.70 9.39 -0.19
C GLY A 129 -8.24 10.16 -1.40
N GLN A 130 -7.41 10.91 -2.13
CA GLN A 130 -7.80 11.59 -3.37
C GLN A 130 -7.67 10.67 -4.59
N LEU A 131 -6.70 9.78 -4.56
CA LEU A 131 -6.41 8.83 -5.63
C LEU A 131 -7.40 7.67 -5.69
N SER A 132 -8.07 7.33 -4.58
CA SER A 132 -8.97 6.18 -4.48
C SER A 132 -10.43 6.60 -4.41
N SER A 133 -11.26 6.08 -5.33
CA SER A 133 -12.73 6.21 -5.30
C SER A 133 -13.44 4.95 -4.82
N GLY A 134 -12.81 3.78 -4.87
CA GLY A 134 -13.40 2.49 -4.49
C GLY A 134 -12.73 1.93 -3.24
N ALA A 135 -11.59 1.30 -3.38
CA ALA A 135 -10.87 0.66 -2.29
C ALA A 135 -9.39 1.07 -2.24
N LEU A 136 -8.81 1.01 -1.04
CA LEU A 136 -7.38 1.09 -0.80
C LEU A 136 -6.92 -0.19 -0.11
N TYR A 137 -5.90 -0.85 -0.64
CA TYR A 137 -5.08 -1.79 0.12
C TYR A 137 -3.82 -1.08 0.58
N MET A 138 -3.58 -1.07 1.88
CA MET A 138 -2.42 -0.43 2.47
C MET A 138 -1.78 -1.36 3.52
N GLU A 139 -0.48 -1.55 3.39
CA GLU A 139 0.33 -2.25 4.37
C GLU A 139 1.51 -1.37 4.80
N ALA A 140 1.73 -1.29 6.09
CA ALA A 140 2.85 -0.57 6.67
C ALA A 140 3.25 -1.23 7.99
N VAL A 141 4.56 -1.39 8.19
CA VAL A 141 5.12 -1.76 9.49
C VAL A 141 4.89 -0.60 10.47
N THR A 142 4.33 -0.90 11.62
CA THR A 142 4.00 0.08 12.66
C THR A 142 4.93 -0.04 13.86
N ARG A 143 4.89 0.96 14.75
CA ARG A 143 5.64 0.89 16.02
C ARG A 143 5.20 -0.32 16.86
N GLU A 144 3.92 -0.62 16.86
CA GLU A 144 3.34 -1.75 17.60
C GLU A 144 3.89 -3.09 17.10
N ASP A 145 4.19 -3.23 15.79
CA ASP A 145 4.79 -4.45 15.23
C ASP A 145 6.25 -4.62 15.68
N TRP A 146 6.99 -3.52 15.86
CA TRP A 146 8.32 -3.52 16.46
C TRP A 146 8.27 -3.89 17.95
N ASP A 147 7.36 -3.27 18.69
CA ASP A 147 7.24 -3.45 20.15
C ASP A 147 6.80 -4.87 20.51
N GLN A 148 6.07 -5.56 19.63
CA GLN A 148 5.62 -6.95 19.80
C GLN A 148 6.59 -7.99 19.23
N GLU A 149 7.75 -7.58 18.74
CA GLU A 149 8.78 -8.46 18.17
C GLU A 149 8.26 -9.38 17.04
N ILE A 150 7.25 -8.91 16.28
CA ILE A 150 6.66 -9.67 15.17
C ILE A 150 7.61 -9.69 13.96
N LEU A 151 8.50 -8.71 13.87
CA LEU A 151 9.38 -8.49 12.73
C LEU A 151 10.71 -9.21 12.90
N ASP A 152 11.21 -9.78 11.81
CA ASP A 152 12.62 -10.17 11.73
C ASP A 152 13.47 -8.93 11.46
N GLU A 153 14.11 -8.40 12.50
CA GLU A 153 14.94 -7.20 12.42
C GLU A 153 16.14 -7.38 11.48
N THR A 154 16.58 -8.62 11.23
CA THR A 154 17.72 -8.88 10.33
C THR A 154 17.35 -8.70 8.86
N LEU A 155 16.07 -8.90 8.54
CA LEU A 155 15.51 -8.74 7.21
C LEU A 155 14.84 -7.37 7.02
N THR A 156 14.39 -6.73 8.09
CA THR A 156 13.69 -5.44 8.02
C THR A 156 14.68 -4.29 7.79
N ASP A 157 14.32 -3.35 6.91
CA ASP A 157 15.14 -2.15 6.68
C ASP A 157 15.17 -1.27 7.95
N PRO A 158 16.34 -1.03 8.56
CA PRO A 158 16.44 -0.24 9.80
C PRO A 158 16.12 1.25 9.62
N ARG A 159 15.96 1.72 8.37
CA ARG A 159 15.66 3.11 8.03
C ARG A 159 14.18 3.46 8.11
N LEU A 160 13.31 2.48 8.37
CA LEU A 160 11.88 2.70 8.51
C LEU A 160 11.57 3.57 9.73
N PHE A 161 10.63 4.50 9.57
CA PHE A 161 10.07 5.26 10.68
C PHE A 161 9.05 4.38 11.44
N LYS A 162 9.17 4.36 12.76
CA LYS A 162 8.27 3.62 13.66
C LYS A 162 7.02 4.45 13.99
N HIS A 163 6.15 4.65 13.02
CA HIS A 163 4.89 5.35 13.24
C HIS A 163 3.87 4.46 13.95
N PRO A 164 3.05 5.01 14.87
CA PRO A 164 1.99 4.23 15.50
C PRO A 164 0.86 3.92 14.51
N ALA A 165 0.24 2.73 14.62
CA ALA A 165 -0.91 2.33 13.81
C ALA A 165 -2.06 3.35 13.85
N ALA A 166 -2.25 4.02 15.01
CA ALA A 166 -3.25 5.07 15.18
C ALA A 166 -3.05 6.27 14.23
N LEU A 167 -1.80 6.59 13.84
CA LEU A 167 -1.53 7.67 12.90
C LEU A 167 -2.05 7.34 11.49
N TYR A 168 -1.84 6.12 11.03
CA TYR A 168 -2.38 5.64 9.75
C TYR A 168 -3.91 5.64 9.76
N ARG A 169 -4.52 5.05 10.80
CA ARG A 169 -5.98 4.99 10.95
C ARG A 169 -6.62 6.37 10.98
N SER A 170 -6.09 7.29 11.78
CA SER A 170 -6.62 8.66 11.87
C SER A 170 -6.49 9.41 10.55
N GLY A 171 -5.40 9.21 9.81
CA GLY A 171 -5.17 9.85 8.51
C GLY A 171 -6.12 9.37 7.42
N LEU A 172 -6.62 8.12 7.50
CA LEU A 172 -7.52 7.52 6.52
C LEU A 172 -9.00 7.63 6.90
N SER A 173 -9.34 7.73 8.20
CA SER A 173 -10.72 7.59 8.73
C SER A 173 -11.75 8.55 8.12
N ASN A 174 -11.32 9.75 7.67
CA ASN A 174 -12.20 10.72 7.04
C ASN A 174 -12.64 10.32 5.62
N ARG A 175 -11.88 9.45 4.95
CA ARG A 175 -12.11 9.06 3.56
C ARG A 175 -12.47 7.60 3.40
N PHE A 176 -12.11 6.77 4.37
CA PHE A 176 -12.26 5.32 4.30
C PHE A 176 -12.92 4.75 5.54
N THR A 177 -13.52 3.58 5.36
CA THR A 177 -13.93 2.66 6.41
C THR A 177 -12.96 1.48 6.40
N GLU A 178 -12.36 1.13 7.54
CA GLU A 178 -11.45 0.00 7.68
C GLU A 178 -12.24 -1.31 7.66
N LEU A 179 -11.86 -2.22 6.76
CA LEU A 179 -12.48 -3.55 6.66
C LEU A 179 -11.64 -4.65 7.35
N GLY A 180 -10.42 -4.32 7.76
CA GLY A 180 -9.43 -5.27 8.27
C GLY A 180 -8.51 -5.82 7.17
N GLY A 181 -7.42 -6.51 7.59
CA GLY A 181 -6.45 -7.10 6.67
C GLY A 181 -5.77 -6.10 5.72
N GLY A 182 -5.65 -4.83 6.11
CA GLY A 182 -5.09 -3.78 5.25
C GLY A 182 -6.05 -3.24 4.19
N VAL A 183 -7.29 -3.71 4.15
CA VAL A 183 -8.31 -3.29 3.17
C VAL A 183 -9.16 -2.15 3.73
N TRP A 184 -9.33 -1.10 2.95
CA TRP A 184 -10.10 0.08 3.27
C TRP A 184 -11.10 0.38 2.15
N LEU A 185 -12.36 0.60 2.49
CA LEU A 185 -13.40 0.98 1.53
C LEU A 185 -13.60 2.49 1.55
N SER A 186 -13.61 3.11 0.37
CA SER A 186 -13.89 4.55 0.26
C SER A 186 -15.30 4.85 0.76
N ARG A 187 -15.44 5.89 1.60
CA ARG A 187 -16.74 6.40 2.05
C ARG A 187 -17.56 7.05 0.92
N GLN A 188 -16.96 7.22 -0.26
CA GLN A 188 -17.66 7.67 -1.46
C GLN A 188 -18.32 6.52 -2.23
N SER A 189 -18.01 5.26 -1.86
CA SER A 189 -18.70 4.11 -2.44
C SER A 189 -20.06 3.94 -1.75
N ASP A 190 -21.12 3.82 -2.55
CA ASP A 190 -22.48 3.56 -2.05
C ASP A 190 -22.73 2.06 -1.77
N LEU A 191 -21.66 1.30 -1.53
CA LEU A 191 -21.75 -0.13 -1.29
C LEU A 191 -22.30 -0.39 0.12
N PRO A 192 -23.36 -1.19 0.26
CA PRO A 192 -23.89 -1.53 1.57
C PRO A 192 -22.92 -2.49 2.29
N MET A 193 -22.61 -2.17 3.54
CA MET A 193 -21.77 -3.00 4.40
C MET A 193 -22.57 -3.40 5.65
N PHE A 194 -22.51 -4.68 6.01
CA PHE A 194 -23.05 -5.14 7.29
C PHE A 194 -22.12 -4.71 8.45
N ALA A 195 -22.70 -4.54 9.64
CA ALA A 195 -21.97 -4.02 10.80
C ALA A 195 -20.72 -4.84 11.18
N LEU A 196 -20.69 -6.14 10.91
CA LEU A 196 -19.54 -7.01 11.19
C LEU A 196 -18.52 -7.10 10.05
N GLU A 197 -18.77 -6.44 8.92
CA GLU A 197 -17.86 -6.42 7.77
C GLU A 197 -16.84 -5.28 7.83
N HIS A 198 -16.93 -4.42 8.85
CA HIS A 198 -16.01 -3.31 9.03
C HIS A 198 -15.63 -3.11 10.51
N VAL A 199 -14.46 -2.52 10.70
CA VAL A 199 -13.98 -2.15 12.03
C VAL A 199 -14.64 -0.83 12.43
N ASP A 200 -15.48 -0.83 13.48
CA ASP A 200 -16.04 0.41 14.02
C ASP A 200 -14.97 1.14 14.84
N SER A 201 -14.41 2.19 14.24
CA SER A 201 -13.42 3.05 14.91
C SER A 201 -14.00 3.82 16.11
N ARG A 202 -15.34 3.80 16.31
CA ARG A 202 -16.00 4.45 17.45
C ARG A 202 -16.10 3.56 18.69
N SER A 203 -15.88 2.25 18.55
CA SER A 203 -15.92 1.30 19.68
C SER A 203 -14.58 1.15 20.42
N ALA A 204 -13.50 1.70 19.91
CA ALA A 204 -12.21 1.73 20.59
C ALA A 204 -12.08 2.97 21.49
N LYS A 205 -13.01 3.16 22.43
CA LYS A 205 -12.73 3.93 23.65
C LYS A 205 -12.37 2.94 24.75
N PRO A 206 -11.22 3.18 25.43
CA PRO A 206 -10.82 2.37 26.58
C PRO A 206 -11.80 2.49 27.71
#